data_a2f8ebddfb768a108243209bff7382cb
#
_entry.id   a2f8ebddfb768a108243209bff7382cb
#
_cell.length_a   1.000
_cell.length_b   1.000
_cell.length_c   1.000
_cell.angle_alpha   90.00
_cell.angle_beta   90.00
_cell.angle_gamma   90.00
#
_symmetry.space_group_name_H-M   'P 1'
#
loop_
_entity.id
_entity.type
_entity.pdbx_description
1 polymer ?
#
loop_
_entity_poly.entity_id
_entity_poly.type
_entity_poly.pdbx_seq_one_letter_code
_entity_poly.pdbx_strand_id
1 'polypeptide(L)'
;MDFGISNQNLNYVYLVLLAQLMLTFSSSTVNFIRGWILLHLGTRINISLISDFLSKLMKLPMGYFDTKMTGDILQRINDHARIQSFLTGSSLNILFSMFNILIFGIVLALYSGTIFLIFIIGSLVYIIYVWLFLKKRAELDHKRFAQQSANQSSVVQLVTGMQEIKLCACEQQKRWEWERIQAKLFRLNIKSIALAQYQDSGAIFINQTKNVIITALVAALVIEGKMTLGMMLSVQYIIGQLNSPIDQLITFIRDMQDARLSVNRLGEIRNKKDEEDNNRGQIRNIPPNKDIEIKNLSFSYDPLNETPTLNHINLTIPAGKQTAIVGMSGSGKTTLVKMLLGFYPPAKGEITLGGINLNNYNIRQWRKKCGIVMQDGFIFSDSIAGNIAPGVEHIDTELLRYAARIANIEEYIESLPMGYNTKIGQEGHGLSQGQKQRILIARAVYKEPHYIFFDEATNALDANNERTIMSKLEKFLQGKTSIIVAHRLSTVRHADNIVVIEKGIIAETGTHEELIAKKGIYYRLVKNQLEL
;
A
#
# COMPACT_ATOMS: atom_id res chain seq x y z
N MET A 1 -20.22 44.24 35.61
CA MET A 1 -20.72 45.54 35.20
C MET A 1 -21.57 46.15 36.30
N ASP A 2 -22.59 45.49 36.81
CA ASP A 2 -23.52 46.06 37.80
C ASP A 2 -22.85 46.54 39.09
N PHE A 3 -21.79 45.92 39.59
CA PHE A 3 -21.08 46.36 40.79
C PHE A 3 -19.91 47.33 40.51
N GLY A 4 -19.14 47.13 39.41
CA GLY A 4 -17.97 47.95 39.14
C GLY A 4 -18.28 49.29 38.50
N ILE A 5 -19.16 49.30 37.47
CA ILE A 5 -19.48 50.52 36.72
C ILE A 5 -20.54 51.33 37.45
N SER A 6 -21.63 50.67 37.93
CA SER A 6 -22.71 51.36 38.64
C SER A 6 -22.23 52.02 39.95
N ASN A 7 -21.28 51.38 40.65
CA ASN A 7 -20.70 51.94 41.91
C ASN A 7 -19.41 52.76 41.68
N GLN A 8 -19.02 53.02 40.39
CA GLN A 8 -17.83 53.80 40.01
C GLN A 8 -16.53 53.31 40.68
N ASN A 9 -16.39 52.01 40.94
CA ASN A 9 -15.27 51.39 41.64
C ASN A 9 -14.20 50.91 40.65
N LEU A 10 -13.18 51.79 40.39
CA LEU A 10 -12.06 51.50 39.50
C LEU A 10 -11.18 50.34 39.97
N ASN A 11 -10.98 50.19 41.29
CA ASN A 11 -10.16 49.13 41.85
C ASN A 11 -10.76 47.75 41.54
N TYR A 12 -12.09 47.62 41.58
CA TYR A 12 -12.77 46.38 41.18
C TYR A 12 -12.59 46.08 39.69
N VAL A 13 -12.61 47.11 38.84
CA VAL A 13 -12.38 46.95 37.39
C VAL A 13 -10.94 46.47 37.12
N TYR A 14 -9.94 47.06 37.81
CA TYR A 14 -8.54 46.63 37.67
C TYR A 14 -8.32 45.17 38.14
N LEU A 15 -8.99 44.77 39.25
CA LEU A 15 -8.90 43.40 39.75
C LEU A 15 -9.48 42.39 38.75
N VAL A 16 -10.62 42.69 38.14
CA VAL A 16 -11.24 41.84 37.10
C VAL A 16 -10.36 41.78 35.85
N LEU A 17 -9.76 42.90 35.43
CA LEU A 17 -8.85 42.97 34.28
C LEU A 17 -7.61 42.09 34.51
N LEU A 18 -6.99 42.18 35.69
CA LEU A 18 -5.82 41.37 36.04
C LEU A 18 -6.14 39.87 36.08
N ALA A 19 -7.30 39.51 36.65
CA ALA A 19 -7.79 38.14 36.65
C ALA A 19 -8.03 37.61 35.21
N GLN A 20 -8.61 38.44 34.34
CA GLN A 20 -8.84 38.06 32.92
C GLN A 20 -7.53 37.89 32.14
N LEU A 21 -6.53 38.77 32.39
CA LEU A 21 -5.19 38.61 31.78
C LEU A 21 -4.52 37.30 32.23
N MET A 22 -4.57 37.00 33.55
CA MET A 22 -4.03 35.72 34.06
C MET A 22 -4.70 34.51 33.44
N LEU A 23 -6.03 34.51 33.32
CA LEU A 23 -6.77 33.41 32.67
C LEU A 23 -6.42 33.28 31.20
N THR A 24 -6.26 34.40 30.49
CA THR A 24 -5.85 34.37 29.06
C THR A 24 -4.45 33.80 28.89
N PHE A 25 -3.50 34.23 29.74
CA PHE A 25 -2.13 33.70 29.73
C PHE A 25 -2.10 32.18 30.04
N SER A 26 -2.82 31.76 31.09
CA SER A 26 -2.96 30.36 31.48
C SER A 26 -3.55 29.52 30.34
N SER A 27 -4.65 29.98 29.73
CA SER A 27 -5.28 29.30 28.59
C SER A 27 -4.34 29.18 27.39
N SER A 28 -3.58 30.24 27.08
CA SER A 28 -2.60 30.22 25.99
C SER A 28 -1.50 29.20 26.24
N THR A 29 -0.97 29.13 27.47
CA THR A 29 0.06 28.17 27.87
C THR A 29 -0.44 26.75 27.80
N VAL A 30 -1.64 26.48 28.30
CA VAL A 30 -2.27 25.13 28.22
C VAL A 30 -2.48 24.71 26.77
N ASN A 31 -2.95 25.63 25.90
CA ASN A 31 -3.14 25.32 24.48
C ASN A 31 -1.81 25.03 23.77
N PHE A 32 -0.73 25.74 24.12
CA PHE A 32 0.61 25.47 23.58
C PHE A 32 1.10 24.07 23.97
N ILE A 33 1.04 23.73 25.27
CA ILE A 33 1.44 22.40 25.77
C ILE A 33 0.59 21.31 25.13
N ARG A 34 -0.73 21.50 25.04
CA ARG A 34 -1.65 20.58 24.38
C ARG A 34 -1.27 20.33 22.92
N GLY A 35 -0.99 21.42 22.17
CA GLY A 35 -0.57 21.32 20.77
C GLY A 35 0.71 20.49 20.59
N TRP A 36 1.68 20.68 21.48
CA TRP A 36 2.93 19.93 21.48
C TRP A 36 2.71 18.42 21.74
N ILE A 37 1.92 18.09 22.78
CA ILE A 37 1.59 16.69 23.11
C ILE A 37 0.84 16.02 21.94
N LEU A 38 -0.13 16.71 21.34
CA LEU A 38 -0.92 16.18 20.23
C LEU A 38 -0.07 15.92 18.98
N LEU A 39 0.91 16.80 18.71
CA LEU A 39 1.85 16.60 17.60
C LEU A 39 2.66 15.33 17.79
N HIS A 40 3.25 15.14 18.97
CA HIS A 40 4.04 13.94 19.28
C HIS A 40 3.21 12.65 19.22
N LEU A 41 2.04 12.67 19.84
CA LEU A 41 1.14 11.52 19.86
C LEU A 41 0.66 11.18 18.44
N GLY A 42 0.27 12.19 17.68
CA GLY A 42 -0.21 12.03 16.29
C GLY A 42 0.85 11.43 15.38
N THR A 43 2.08 11.90 15.47
CA THR A 43 3.19 11.37 14.67
C THR A 43 3.47 9.89 14.99
N ARG A 44 3.49 9.53 16.28
CA ARG A 44 3.68 8.12 16.69
C ARG A 44 2.56 7.21 16.21
N ILE A 45 1.32 7.64 16.36
CA ILE A 45 0.15 6.88 15.87
C ILE A 45 0.24 6.68 14.36
N ASN A 46 0.57 7.74 13.61
CA ASN A 46 0.67 7.66 12.15
C ASN A 46 1.75 6.68 11.68
N ILE A 47 2.94 6.75 12.28
CA ILE A 47 4.04 5.81 11.97
C ILE A 47 3.61 4.37 12.27
N SER A 48 3.00 4.13 13.43
CA SER A 48 2.52 2.78 13.80
C SER A 48 1.46 2.25 12.83
N LEU A 49 0.46 3.07 12.49
CA LEU A 49 -0.60 2.69 11.57
C LEU A 49 -0.08 2.37 10.16
N ILE A 50 0.84 3.20 9.63
CA ILE A 50 1.45 2.98 8.31
C ILE A 50 2.34 1.73 8.35
N SER A 51 3.13 1.54 9.41
CA SER A 51 3.99 0.37 9.59
C SER A 51 3.17 -0.92 9.64
N ASP A 52 2.08 -0.94 10.41
CA ASP A 52 1.18 -2.09 10.49
C ASP A 52 0.51 -2.39 9.14
N PHE A 53 0.10 -1.34 8.42
CA PHE A 53 -0.47 -1.48 7.09
C PHE A 53 0.54 -2.06 6.08
N LEU A 54 1.78 -1.54 6.06
CA LEU A 54 2.84 -2.06 5.19
C LEU A 54 3.21 -3.49 5.57
N SER A 55 3.28 -3.81 6.86
CA SER A 55 3.50 -5.19 7.34
C SER A 55 2.39 -6.13 6.85
N LYS A 56 1.12 -5.71 6.93
CA LYS A 56 0.00 -6.48 6.39
C LYS A 56 0.07 -6.62 4.87
N LEU A 57 0.40 -5.53 4.16
CA LEU A 57 0.54 -5.53 2.71
C LEU A 57 1.57 -6.56 2.24
N MET A 58 2.74 -6.62 2.92
CA MET A 58 3.80 -7.59 2.61
C MET A 58 3.42 -9.05 2.90
N LYS A 59 2.37 -9.30 3.67
CA LYS A 59 1.84 -10.64 3.95
C LYS A 59 0.77 -11.09 2.97
N LEU A 60 0.31 -10.23 2.07
CA LEU A 60 -0.73 -10.58 1.11
C LEU A 60 -0.17 -11.44 -0.05
N PRO A 61 -0.99 -12.34 -0.61
CA PRO A 61 -0.60 -13.15 -1.75
C PRO A 61 -0.37 -12.31 -3.02
N MET A 62 0.51 -12.77 -3.92
CA MET A 62 0.85 -12.06 -5.15
C MET A 62 -0.35 -11.73 -6.03
N GLY A 63 -1.35 -12.59 -6.11
CA GLY A 63 -2.57 -12.35 -6.88
C GLY A 63 -3.36 -11.10 -6.46
N TYR A 64 -3.13 -10.58 -5.25
CA TYR A 64 -3.68 -9.30 -4.84
C TYR A 64 -3.05 -8.13 -5.63
N PHE A 65 -1.72 -8.16 -5.79
CA PHE A 65 -0.96 -7.10 -6.48
C PHE A 65 -1.21 -7.10 -7.98
N ASP A 66 -1.45 -8.26 -8.58
CA ASP A 66 -1.76 -8.37 -10.02
C ASP A 66 -3.11 -7.72 -10.38
N THR A 67 -4.04 -7.68 -9.44
CA THR A 67 -5.41 -7.18 -9.67
C THR A 67 -5.62 -5.73 -9.21
N LYS A 68 -4.70 -5.16 -8.43
CA LYS A 68 -4.86 -3.83 -7.84
C LYS A 68 -3.96 -2.79 -8.50
N MET A 69 -4.52 -1.62 -8.75
CA MET A 69 -3.75 -0.47 -9.24
C MET A 69 -2.84 0.07 -8.14
N THR A 70 -1.61 0.42 -8.48
CA THR A 70 -0.65 1.04 -7.56
C THR A 70 -1.22 2.30 -6.88
N GLY A 71 -1.97 3.12 -7.61
CA GLY A 71 -2.60 4.32 -7.06
C GLY A 71 -3.67 4.02 -6.00
N ASP A 72 -4.35 2.88 -6.05
CA ASP A 72 -5.30 2.47 -4.99
C ASP A 72 -4.56 2.21 -3.68
N ILE A 73 -3.42 1.53 -3.75
CA ILE A 73 -2.58 1.25 -2.57
C ILE A 73 -2.02 2.55 -1.97
N LEU A 74 -1.49 3.44 -2.82
CA LEU A 74 -0.96 4.74 -2.39
C LEU A 74 -2.05 5.62 -1.76
N GLN A 75 -3.25 5.63 -2.34
CA GLN A 75 -4.36 6.40 -1.79
C GLN A 75 -4.82 5.87 -0.42
N ARG A 76 -4.74 4.55 -0.18
CA ARG A 76 -5.03 3.95 1.13
C ARG A 76 -3.97 4.32 2.17
N ILE A 77 -2.72 4.48 1.80
CA ILE A 77 -1.69 5.02 2.70
C ILE A 77 -2.06 6.45 3.13
N ASN A 78 -2.55 7.29 2.21
CA ASN A 78 -2.99 8.63 2.53
C ASN A 78 -4.24 8.67 3.45
N ASP A 79 -5.08 7.63 3.44
CA ASP A 79 -6.23 7.53 4.33
C ASP A 79 -5.84 7.44 5.82
N HIS A 80 -4.61 7.02 6.16
CA HIS A 80 -4.12 7.01 7.54
C HIS A 80 -4.08 8.41 8.16
N ALA A 81 -3.78 9.44 7.35
CA ALA A 81 -3.78 10.83 7.81
C ALA A 81 -5.17 11.28 8.31
N ARG A 82 -6.27 10.81 7.69
CA ARG A 82 -7.63 11.10 8.15
C ARG A 82 -7.93 10.45 9.50
N ILE A 83 -7.51 9.21 9.68
CA ILE A 83 -7.67 8.48 10.96
C ILE A 83 -6.85 9.16 12.05
N GLN A 84 -5.60 9.52 11.75
CA GLN A 84 -4.74 10.26 12.67
C GLN A 84 -5.40 11.58 13.08
N SER A 85 -5.84 12.41 12.14
CA SER A 85 -6.48 13.70 12.41
C SER A 85 -7.71 13.56 13.31
N PHE A 86 -8.54 12.53 13.08
CA PHE A 86 -9.67 12.22 13.93
C PHE A 86 -9.25 11.84 15.36
N LEU A 87 -8.28 10.92 15.51
CA LEU A 87 -7.84 10.42 16.82
C LEU A 87 -7.14 11.49 17.66
N THR A 88 -6.30 12.34 17.05
CA THR A 88 -5.46 13.29 17.77
C THR A 88 -6.03 14.71 17.81
N GLY A 89 -6.91 15.06 16.86
CA GLY A 89 -7.54 16.38 16.79
C GLY A 89 -8.96 16.36 17.34
N SER A 90 -9.88 15.85 16.51
CA SER A 90 -11.33 15.99 16.74
C SER A 90 -11.80 15.26 17.99
N SER A 91 -11.28 14.06 18.29
CA SER A 91 -11.69 13.27 19.46
C SER A 91 -11.33 13.92 20.79
N LEU A 92 -10.17 14.55 20.87
CA LEU A 92 -9.74 15.21 22.10
C LEU A 92 -10.39 16.58 22.25
N ASN A 93 -10.59 17.31 21.15
CA ASN A 93 -11.27 18.59 21.19
C ASN A 93 -12.71 18.44 21.65
N ILE A 94 -13.43 17.40 21.20
CA ILE A 94 -14.82 17.18 21.61
C ILE A 94 -14.94 16.87 23.12
N LEU A 95 -13.99 16.15 23.72
CA LEU A 95 -14.00 15.86 25.15
C LEU A 95 -13.99 17.17 25.96
N PHE A 96 -13.09 18.10 25.65
CA PHE A 96 -13.04 19.42 26.30
C PHE A 96 -14.29 20.24 26.02
N SER A 97 -14.82 20.17 24.80
CA SER A 97 -16.04 20.88 24.41
C SER A 97 -17.27 20.38 25.15
N MET A 98 -17.35 19.08 25.44
CA MET A 98 -18.44 18.54 26.27
C MET A 98 -18.44 19.10 27.68
N PHE A 99 -17.28 19.28 28.31
CA PHE A 99 -17.16 19.96 29.61
C PHE A 99 -17.65 21.41 29.53
N ASN A 100 -17.28 22.14 28.47
CA ASN A 100 -17.72 23.51 28.26
C ASN A 100 -19.26 23.58 28.07
N ILE A 101 -19.83 22.68 27.27
CA ILE A 101 -21.29 22.61 27.09
C ILE A 101 -21.98 22.36 28.42
N LEU A 102 -21.45 21.45 29.23
CA LEU A 102 -22.03 21.11 30.54
C LEU A 102 -21.98 22.31 31.50
N ILE A 103 -20.81 22.93 31.68
CA ILE A 103 -20.63 24.05 32.62
C ILE A 103 -21.44 25.25 32.16
N PHE A 104 -21.26 25.74 30.95
CA PHE A 104 -21.99 26.92 30.46
C PHE A 104 -23.48 26.64 30.25
N GLY A 105 -23.86 25.38 29.93
CA GLY A 105 -25.26 24.97 29.86
C GLY A 105 -25.96 25.05 31.23
N ILE A 106 -25.33 24.56 32.31
CA ILE A 106 -25.88 24.69 33.68
C ILE A 106 -25.98 26.17 34.06
N VAL A 107 -24.94 26.96 33.80
CA VAL A 107 -24.98 28.40 34.11
C VAL A 107 -26.11 29.08 33.34
N LEU A 108 -26.31 28.78 32.05
CA LEU A 108 -27.41 29.34 31.25
C LEU A 108 -28.80 28.93 31.80
N ALA A 109 -28.93 27.67 32.22
CA ALA A 109 -30.18 27.16 32.82
C ALA A 109 -30.54 27.87 34.16
N LEU A 110 -29.50 28.19 34.97
CA LEU A 110 -29.68 28.95 36.24
C LEU A 110 -30.05 30.40 35.97
N TYR A 111 -29.61 31.02 34.88
CA TYR A 111 -30.02 32.38 34.49
C TYR A 111 -31.49 32.44 34.02
N SER A 112 -31.86 31.51 33.12
CA SER A 112 -33.23 31.42 32.61
C SER A 112 -33.47 30.07 31.91
N GLY A 113 -34.42 29.27 32.45
CA GLY A 113 -34.82 28.00 31.84
C GLY A 113 -35.40 28.17 30.44
N THR A 114 -36.10 29.28 30.16
CA THR A 114 -36.65 29.58 28.82
C THR A 114 -35.56 29.79 27.78
N ILE A 115 -34.52 30.56 28.11
CA ILE A 115 -33.39 30.82 27.22
C ILE A 115 -32.62 29.52 26.94
N PHE A 116 -32.40 28.71 27.98
CA PHE A 116 -31.73 27.41 27.86
C PHE A 116 -32.53 26.46 26.94
N LEU A 117 -33.87 26.41 27.07
CA LEU A 117 -34.72 25.57 26.22
C LEU A 117 -34.66 25.97 24.74
N ILE A 118 -34.73 27.28 24.45
CA ILE A 118 -34.57 27.81 23.08
C ILE A 118 -33.18 27.45 22.51
N PHE A 119 -32.13 27.57 23.33
CA PHE A 119 -30.78 27.21 22.94
C PHE A 119 -30.67 25.73 22.58
N ILE A 120 -31.23 24.82 23.39
CA ILE A 120 -31.23 23.38 23.14
C ILE A 120 -31.98 23.04 21.85
N ILE A 121 -33.21 23.55 21.69
CA ILE A 121 -34.03 23.29 20.51
C ILE A 121 -33.32 23.77 19.25
N GLY A 122 -32.81 24.99 19.24
CA GLY A 122 -32.09 25.53 18.10
C GLY A 122 -30.82 24.74 17.77
N SER A 123 -30.08 24.27 18.79
CA SER A 123 -28.89 23.44 18.60
C SER A 123 -29.24 22.05 18.07
N LEU A 124 -30.37 21.48 18.49
CA LEU A 124 -30.86 20.19 18.00
C LEU A 124 -31.28 20.28 16.52
N VAL A 125 -31.97 21.34 16.13
CA VAL A 125 -32.32 21.62 14.72
C VAL A 125 -31.05 21.75 13.88
N TYR A 126 -30.03 22.45 14.39
CA TYR A 126 -28.72 22.58 13.72
C TYR A 126 -28.04 21.22 13.50
N ILE A 127 -27.99 20.35 14.52
CA ILE A 127 -27.39 19.02 14.43
C ILE A 127 -28.16 18.14 13.43
N ILE A 128 -29.49 18.14 13.47
CA ILE A 128 -30.36 17.38 12.55
C ILE A 128 -30.13 17.84 11.11
N TYR A 129 -30.04 19.15 10.88
CA TYR A 129 -29.76 19.71 9.57
C TYR A 129 -28.43 19.18 9.00
N VAL A 130 -27.37 19.22 9.80
CA VAL A 130 -26.04 18.70 9.37
C VAL A 130 -26.09 17.19 9.08
N TRP A 131 -26.83 16.44 9.91
CA TRP A 131 -26.93 14.99 9.76
C TRP A 131 -27.55 14.55 8.42
N LEU A 132 -28.50 15.33 7.87
CA LEU A 132 -29.14 15.04 6.58
C LEU A 132 -28.13 15.01 5.41
N PHE A 133 -27.01 15.72 5.51
CA PHE A 133 -25.99 15.78 4.45
C PHE A 133 -25.01 14.62 4.48
N LEU A 134 -24.88 13.89 5.61
CA LEU A 134 -23.83 12.88 5.81
C LEU A 134 -23.89 11.76 4.77
N LYS A 135 -25.10 11.28 4.42
CA LYS A 135 -25.25 10.21 3.42
C LYS A 135 -24.73 10.61 2.04
N LYS A 136 -25.09 11.80 1.58
CA LYS A 136 -24.69 12.31 0.26
C LYS A 136 -23.18 12.62 0.20
N ARG A 137 -22.61 13.06 1.34
CA ARG A 137 -21.20 13.26 1.50
C ARG A 137 -20.42 11.94 1.36
N ALA A 138 -20.88 10.86 2.00
CA ALA A 138 -20.27 9.54 1.89
C ALA A 138 -20.24 9.01 0.44
N GLU A 139 -21.35 9.17 -0.30
CA GLU A 139 -21.40 8.76 -1.73
C GLU A 139 -20.40 9.54 -2.59
N LEU A 140 -20.26 10.86 -2.34
CA LEU A 140 -19.29 11.69 -3.05
C LEU A 140 -17.85 11.32 -2.69
N ASP A 141 -17.57 10.99 -1.42
CA ASP A 141 -16.24 10.57 -0.98
C ASP A 141 -15.81 9.26 -1.65
N HIS A 142 -16.70 8.27 -1.78
CA HIS A 142 -16.42 7.04 -2.52
C HIS A 142 -16.06 7.30 -3.99
N LYS A 143 -16.85 8.15 -4.68
CA LYS A 143 -16.57 8.51 -6.09
C LYS A 143 -15.27 9.28 -6.23
N ARG A 144 -15.00 10.19 -5.30
CA ARG A 144 -13.75 10.98 -5.25
C ARG A 144 -12.54 10.09 -5.02
N PHE A 145 -12.62 9.14 -4.09
CA PHE A 145 -11.55 8.18 -3.83
C PHE A 145 -11.18 7.39 -5.10
N ALA A 146 -12.16 6.85 -5.82
CA ALA A 146 -11.90 6.10 -7.06
C ALA A 146 -11.19 6.96 -8.12
N GLN A 147 -11.63 8.23 -8.30
CA GLN A 147 -10.97 9.13 -9.26
C GLN A 147 -9.59 9.59 -8.80
N GLN A 148 -9.37 9.73 -7.50
CA GLN A 148 -8.08 10.10 -6.93
C GLN A 148 -7.07 8.94 -7.06
N SER A 149 -7.52 7.70 -6.87
CA SER A 149 -6.74 6.49 -7.14
C SER A 149 -6.36 6.39 -8.64
N ALA A 150 -7.30 6.63 -9.55
CA ALA A 150 -7.03 6.66 -10.99
C ALA A 150 -6.03 7.77 -11.38
N ASN A 151 -6.16 8.96 -10.77
CA ASN A 151 -5.21 10.04 -10.97
C ASN A 151 -3.80 9.65 -10.52
N GLN A 152 -3.67 9.08 -9.31
CA GLN A 152 -2.39 8.64 -8.77
C GLN A 152 -1.75 7.56 -9.66
N SER A 153 -2.54 6.59 -10.11
CA SER A 153 -2.07 5.56 -11.05
C SER A 153 -1.61 6.16 -12.37
N SER A 154 -2.35 7.12 -12.91
CA SER A 154 -1.99 7.80 -14.18
C SER A 154 -0.68 8.57 -14.03
N VAL A 155 -0.48 9.29 -12.93
CA VAL A 155 0.78 10.02 -12.66
C VAL A 155 1.96 9.04 -12.57
N VAL A 156 1.81 7.93 -11.83
CA VAL A 156 2.85 6.89 -11.76
C VAL A 156 3.17 6.36 -13.15
N GLN A 157 2.15 6.02 -13.97
CA GLN A 157 2.36 5.53 -15.34
C GLN A 157 3.06 6.56 -16.25
N LEU A 158 2.71 7.84 -16.14
CA LEU A 158 3.35 8.91 -16.92
C LEU A 158 4.83 9.04 -16.56
N VAL A 159 5.18 8.97 -15.27
CA VAL A 159 6.57 9.12 -14.81
C VAL A 159 7.39 7.88 -15.17
N THR A 160 6.87 6.67 -14.87
CA THR A 160 7.60 5.41 -15.14
C THR A 160 7.68 5.09 -16.63
N GLY A 161 6.67 5.45 -17.42
CA GLY A 161 6.61 5.26 -18.87
C GLY A 161 7.15 6.41 -19.70
N MET A 162 7.86 7.39 -19.12
CA MET A 162 8.30 8.61 -19.82
C MET A 162 9.16 8.30 -21.05
N GLN A 163 10.00 7.27 -20.97
CA GLN A 163 10.84 6.86 -22.10
C GLN A 163 9.97 6.45 -23.30
N GLU A 164 8.96 5.61 -23.10
CA GLU A 164 8.06 5.15 -24.15
C GLU A 164 7.20 6.31 -24.70
N ILE A 165 6.76 7.22 -23.82
CA ILE A 165 6.02 8.41 -24.23
C ILE A 165 6.84 9.26 -25.19
N LYS A 166 8.15 9.42 -24.90
CA LYS A 166 9.08 10.16 -25.75
C LYS A 166 9.36 9.43 -27.06
N LEU A 167 9.59 8.12 -27.03
CA LEU A 167 9.83 7.31 -28.21
C LEU A 167 8.63 7.30 -29.18
N CYS A 168 7.42 7.25 -28.63
CA CYS A 168 6.18 7.26 -29.42
C CYS A 168 5.70 8.67 -29.81
N ALA A 169 6.38 9.74 -29.33
CA ALA A 169 5.97 11.15 -29.51
C ALA A 169 4.48 11.38 -29.15
N CYS A 170 4.00 10.71 -28.06
CA CYS A 170 2.59 10.72 -27.67
C CYS A 170 2.32 11.55 -26.41
N GLU A 171 3.19 12.53 -26.09
CA GLU A 171 3.10 13.37 -24.88
C GLU A 171 1.76 14.08 -24.77
N GLN A 172 1.28 14.62 -25.89
CA GLN A 172 0.02 15.37 -25.91
C GLN A 172 -1.18 14.47 -25.64
N GLN A 173 -1.20 13.26 -26.22
CA GLN A 173 -2.28 12.30 -26.00
C GLN A 173 -2.31 11.82 -24.54
N LYS A 174 -1.15 11.50 -23.98
CA LYS A 174 -1.02 11.07 -22.57
C LYS A 174 -1.37 12.18 -21.60
N ARG A 175 -1.01 13.43 -21.90
CA ARG A 175 -1.47 14.59 -21.13
C ARG A 175 -2.98 14.74 -21.18
N TRP A 176 -3.62 14.62 -22.35
CA TRP A 176 -5.08 14.66 -22.47
C TRP A 176 -5.81 13.54 -21.74
N GLU A 177 -5.25 12.32 -21.71
CA GLU A 177 -5.78 11.23 -20.91
C GLU A 177 -5.82 11.60 -19.43
N TRP A 178 -4.72 12.14 -18.91
CA TRP A 178 -4.64 12.64 -17.54
C TRP A 178 -5.58 13.82 -17.30
N GLU A 179 -5.64 14.79 -18.20
CA GLU A 179 -6.56 15.94 -18.12
C GLU A 179 -8.03 15.49 -18.04
N ARG A 180 -8.43 14.43 -18.73
CA ARG A 180 -9.79 13.86 -18.62
C ARG A 180 -10.05 13.30 -17.22
N ILE A 181 -9.07 12.66 -16.59
CA ILE A 181 -9.16 12.20 -15.20
C ILE A 181 -9.31 13.41 -14.27
N GLN A 182 -8.50 14.45 -14.47
CA GLN A 182 -8.56 15.70 -13.71
C GLN A 182 -9.91 16.40 -13.87
N ALA A 183 -10.45 16.46 -15.08
CA ALA A 183 -11.77 17.05 -15.32
C ALA A 183 -12.90 16.32 -14.59
N LYS A 184 -12.82 14.98 -14.49
CA LYS A 184 -13.77 14.20 -13.68
C LYS A 184 -13.60 14.48 -12.18
N LEU A 185 -12.36 14.47 -11.70
CA LEU A 185 -12.02 14.77 -10.30
C LEU A 185 -12.46 16.20 -9.93
N PHE A 186 -12.21 17.17 -10.79
CA PHE A 186 -12.63 18.56 -10.61
C PHE A 186 -14.16 18.67 -10.45
N ARG A 187 -14.94 18.01 -11.31
CA ARG A 187 -16.42 18.01 -11.19
C ARG A 187 -16.89 17.40 -9.87
N LEU A 188 -16.24 16.35 -9.39
CA LEU A 188 -16.55 15.74 -8.08
C LEU A 188 -16.16 16.68 -6.94
N ASN A 189 -15.01 17.35 -7.03
CA ASN A 189 -14.57 18.33 -6.04
C ASN A 189 -15.55 19.53 -5.98
N ILE A 190 -15.98 20.07 -7.12
CA ILE A 190 -16.98 21.14 -7.16
C ILE A 190 -18.29 20.70 -6.50
N LYS A 191 -18.78 19.48 -6.80
CA LYS A 191 -19.97 18.94 -6.14
C LYS A 191 -19.80 18.77 -4.62
N SER A 192 -18.61 18.34 -4.20
CA SER A 192 -18.28 18.18 -2.77
C SER A 192 -18.22 19.53 -2.05
N ILE A 193 -17.55 20.53 -2.69
CA ILE A 193 -17.47 21.89 -2.15
C ILE A 193 -18.85 22.55 -2.10
N ALA A 194 -19.64 22.45 -3.17
CA ALA A 194 -21.01 22.98 -3.19
C ALA A 194 -21.87 22.36 -2.08
N LEU A 195 -21.79 21.03 -1.89
CA LEU A 195 -22.50 20.36 -0.82
C LEU A 195 -22.07 20.86 0.57
N ALA A 196 -20.75 21.05 0.76
CA ALA A 196 -20.20 21.61 2.01
C ALA A 196 -20.69 23.05 2.22
N GLN A 197 -20.65 23.89 1.18
CA GLN A 197 -21.14 25.28 1.25
C GLN A 197 -22.64 25.36 1.58
N TYR A 198 -23.49 24.53 0.96
CA TYR A 198 -24.92 24.48 1.31
C TYR A 198 -25.11 24.06 2.77
N GLN A 199 -24.37 23.05 3.22
CA GLN A 199 -24.41 22.59 4.59
C GLN A 199 -23.96 23.67 5.58
N ASP A 200 -22.84 24.33 5.30
CA ASP A 200 -22.25 25.34 6.19
C ASP A 200 -23.09 26.62 6.22
N SER A 201 -23.55 27.11 5.05
CA SER A 201 -24.40 28.32 4.97
C SER A 201 -25.73 28.13 5.70
N GLY A 202 -26.40 26.99 5.50
CA GLY A 202 -27.65 26.71 6.22
C GLY A 202 -27.42 26.49 7.73
N ALA A 203 -26.33 25.88 8.10
CA ALA A 203 -25.93 25.68 9.49
C ALA A 203 -25.65 27.03 10.19
N ILE A 204 -24.90 27.92 9.54
CA ILE A 204 -24.67 29.31 10.02
C ILE A 204 -25.97 30.05 10.15
N PHE A 205 -26.86 29.97 9.16
CA PHE A 205 -28.17 30.64 9.21
C PHE A 205 -29.01 30.20 10.41
N ILE A 206 -29.10 28.88 10.64
CA ILE A 206 -29.84 28.33 11.80
C ILE A 206 -29.22 28.81 13.12
N ASN A 207 -27.90 28.77 13.24
CA ASN A 207 -27.21 29.18 14.45
C ASN A 207 -27.35 30.68 14.73
N GLN A 208 -27.21 31.53 13.71
CA GLN A 208 -27.41 32.98 13.86
C GLN A 208 -28.86 33.35 14.17
N THR A 209 -29.83 32.70 13.51
CA THR A 209 -31.25 32.90 13.81
C THR A 209 -31.57 32.57 15.29
N LYS A 210 -31.06 31.44 15.80
CA LYS A 210 -31.14 31.07 17.20
C LYS A 210 -30.59 32.18 18.10
N ASN A 211 -29.39 32.70 17.81
CA ASN A 211 -28.74 33.74 18.59
C ASN A 211 -29.55 35.06 18.59
N VAL A 212 -30.08 35.44 17.43
CA VAL A 212 -30.94 36.65 17.31
C VAL A 212 -32.22 36.51 18.13
N ILE A 213 -32.91 35.36 18.07
CA ILE A 213 -34.12 35.09 18.86
C ILE A 213 -33.82 35.20 20.36
N ILE A 214 -32.70 34.60 20.81
CA ILE A 214 -32.30 34.67 22.23
C ILE A 214 -31.98 36.11 22.64
N THR A 215 -31.24 36.84 21.80
CA THR A 215 -30.89 38.24 22.07
C THR A 215 -32.14 39.13 22.18
N ALA A 216 -33.11 38.96 21.27
CA ALA A 216 -34.38 39.69 21.30
C ALA A 216 -35.19 39.38 22.58
N LEU A 217 -35.25 38.11 22.94
CA LEU A 217 -35.97 37.69 24.18
C LEU A 217 -35.29 38.26 25.43
N VAL A 218 -33.95 38.20 25.52
CA VAL A 218 -33.22 38.76 26.66
C VAL A 218 -33.40 40.27 26.75
N ALA A 219 -33.38 40.99 25.61
CA ALA A 219 -33.63 42.43 25.57
C ALA A 219 -35.04 42.78 26.06
N ALA A 220 -36.07 41.99 25.65
CA ALA A 220 -37.44 42.16 26.16
C ALA A 220 -37.52 41.97 27.68
N LEU A 221 -36.85 40.94 28.23
CA LEU A 221 -36.82 40.70 29.69
C LEU A 221 -36.10 41.84 30.48
N VAL A 222 -35.10 42.49 29.86
CA VAL A 222 -34.46 43.67 30.46
C VAL A 222 -35.40 44.86 30.46
N ILE A 223 -36.16 45.10 29.36
CA ILE A 223 -37.15 46.20 29.29
C ILE A 223 -38.27 45.96 30.30
N GLU A 224 -38.70 44.71 30.50
CA GLU A 224 -39.70 44.35 31.53
C GLU A 224 -39.15 44.44 32.97
N GLY A 225 -37.90 44.76 33.16
CA GLY A 225 -37.28 44.86 34.50
C GLY A 225 -37.02 43.50 35.18
N LYS A 226 -37.16 42.39 34.47
CA LYS A 226 -36.93 41.02 34.99
C LYS A 226 -35.44 40.62 34.96
N MET A 227 -34.64 41.31 34.18
CA MET A 227 -33.19 41.09 34.08
C MET A 227 -32.43 42.41 34.10
N THR A 228 -31.18 42.41 34.60
CA THR A 228 -30.28 43.55 34.52
C THR A 228 -29.54 43.60 33.20
N LEU A 229 -29.00 44.75 32.83
CA LEU A 229 -28.14 44.89 31.64
C LEU A 229 -26.88 44.03 31.73
N GLY A 230 -26.30 43.89 32.94
CA GLY A 230 -25.18 43.00 33.20
C GLY A 230 -25.54 41.51 32.96
N MET A 231 -26.74 41.09 33.36
CA MET A 231 -27.25 39.73 33.05
C MET A 231 -27.37 39.50 31.55
N MET A 232 -27.88 40.47 30.79
CA MET A 232 -27.95 40.40 29.32
C MET A 232 -26.61 40.17 28.69
N LEU A 233 -25.60 40.94 29.06
CA LEU A 233 -24.22 40.79 28.56
C LEU A 233 -23.62 39.45 28.96
N SER A 234 -23.91 38.96 30.18
CA SER A 234 -23.47 37.62 30.62
C SER A 234 -24.09 36.52 29.80
N VAL A 235 -25.38 36.56 29.48
CA VAL A 235 -26.05 35.59 28.63
C VAL A 235 -25.47 35.58 27.21
N GLN A 236 -25.24 36.78 26.63
CA GLN A 236 -24.60 36.87 25.30
C GLN A 236 -23.19 36.26 25.29
N TYR A 237 -22.38 36.52 26.33
CA TYR A 237 -21.07 35.90 26.48
C TYR A 237 -21.17 34.37 26.58
N ILE A 238 -22.08 33.84 27.42
CA ILE A 238 -22.29 32.40 27.59
C ILE A 238 -22.71 31.74 26.27
N ILE A 239 -23.61 32.35 25.50
CA ILE A 239 -24.02 31.85 24.19
C ILE A 239 -22.86 31.82 23.21
N GLY A 240 -22.03 32.87 23.22
CA GLY A 240 -20.79 32.91 22.44
C GLY A 240 -19.84 31.73 22.77
N GLN A 241 -19.67 31.45 24.07
CA GLN A 241 -18.87 30.31 24.53
C GLN A 241 -19.48 28.95 24.21
N LEU A 242 -20.81 28.82 24.13
CA LEU A 242 -21.51 27.58 23.77
C LEU A 242 -21.55 27.30 22.27
N ASN A 243 -21.44 28.31 21.40
CA ASN A 243 -21.46 28.11 19.97
C ASN A 243 -20.22 27.31 19.47
N SER A 244 -19.02 27.66 19.96
CA SER A 244 -17.78 26.95 19.58
C SER A 244 -17.80 25.45 19.87
N PRO A 245 -18.21 24.96 21.06
CA PRO A 245 -18.41 23.54 21.34
C PRO A 245 -19.38 22.83 20.39
N ILE A 246 -20.44 23.50 19.95
CA ILE A 246 -21.41 22.92 19.02
C ILE A 246 -20.80 22.76 17.62
N ASP A 247 -20.04 23.77 17.15
CA ASP A 247 -19.31 23.68 15.90
C ASP A 247 -18.24 22.58 15.93
N GLN A 248 -17.58 22.39 17.08
CA GLN A 248 -16.65 21.29 17.30
C GLN A 248 -17.33 19.92 17.29
N LEU A 249 -18.54 19.80 17.85
CA LEU A 249 -19.33 18.56 17.76
C LEU A 249 -19.64 18.18 16.31
N ILE A 250 -19.99 19.16 15.48
CA ILE A 250 -20.27 18.93 14.06
C ILE A 250 -19.01 18.54 13.31
N THR A 251 -17.91 19.22 13.57
CA THR A 251 -16.60 18.85 13.01
C THR A 251 -16.22 17.43 13.42
N PHE A 252 -16.42 17.07 14.68
CA PHE A 252 -16.21 15.71 15.16
C PHE A 252 -17.07 14.67 14.42
N ILE A 253 -18.36 14.94 14.20
CA ILE A 253 -19.25 14.03 13.46
C ILE A 253 -18.77 13.84 12.02
N ARG A 254 -18.31 14.91 11.36
CA ARG A 254 -17.75 14.85 10.01
C ARG A 254 -16.45 14.05 9.96
N ASP A 255 -15.52 14.34 10.85
CA ASP A 255 -14.22 13.67 10.92
C ASP A 255 -14.36 12.20 11.32
N MET A 256 -15.32 11.89 12.20
CA MET A 256 -15.68 10.51 12.54
C MET A 256 -16.20 9.75 11.31
N GLN A 257 -17.03 10.39 10.48
CA GLN A 257 -17.50 9.78 9.24
C GLN A 257 -16.33 9.53 8.27
N ASP A 258 -15.46 10.52 8.06
CA ASP A 258 -14.31 10.41 7.17
C ASP A 258 -13.34 9.33 7.66
N ALA A 259 -13.05 9.28 8.97
CA ALA A 259 -12.24 8.24 9.58
C ALA A 259 -12.87 6.85 9.43
N ARG A 260 -14.19 6.72 9.64
CA ARG A 260 -14.91 5.45 9.46
C ARG A 260 -14.84 4.95 8.01
N LEU A 261 -14.99 5.83 7.03
CA LEU A 261 -14.85 5.48 5.62
C LEU A 261 -13.42 5.00 5.31
N SER A 262 -12.41 5.67 5.86
CA SER A 262 -11.00 5.28 5.72
C SER A 262 -10.72 3.94 6.41
N VAL A 263 -11.21 3.72 7.63
CA VAL A 263 -11.07 2.43 8.34
C VAL A 263 -11.72 1.29 7.57
N ASN A 264 -12.91 1.49 6.99
CA ASN A 264 -13.58 0.46 6.17
C ASN A 264 -12.73 0.08 4.95
N ARG A 265 -12.16 1.07 4.23
CA ARG A 265 -11.28 0.83 3.08
C ARG A 265 -9.98 0.11 3.47
N LEU A 266 -9.38 0.46 4.60
CA LEU A 266 -8.22 -0.24 5.14
C LEU A 266 -8.59 -1.65 5.62
N GLY A 267 -9.80 -1.81 6.16
CA GLY A 267 -10.37 -3.10 6.59
C GLY A 267 -10.48 -4.11 5.44
N GLU A 268 -10.74 -3.65 4.21
CA GLU A 268 -10.74 -4.52 3.04
C GLU A 268 -9.38 -5.23 2.82
N ILE A 269 -8.27 -4.56 3.13
CA ILE A 269 -6.93 -5.14 3.07
C ILE A 269 -6.65 -5.97 4.32
N ARG A 270 -6.97 -5.44 5.49
CA ARG A 270 -6.70 -6.11 6.77
C ARG A 270 -7.41 -7.45 6.90
N ASN A 271 -8.64 -7.54 6.39
CA ASN A 271 -9.47 -8.75 6.44
C ASN A 271 -9.12 -9.78 5.36
N LYS A 272 -8.25 -9.44 4.41
CA LYS A 272 -7.75 -10.42 3.45
C LYS A 272 -6.88 -11.46 4.15
N LYS A 273 -7.00 -12.71 3.71
CA LYS A 273 -6.16 -13.81 4.20
C LYS A 273 -4.70 -13.53 3.86
N ASP A 274 -3.83 -13.76 4.81
CA ASP A 274 -2.39 -13.71 4.59
C ASP A 274 -1.97 -14.86 3.68
N GLU A 275 -0.87 -14.71 2.97
CA GLU A 275 -0.26 -15.77 2.17
C GLU A 275 0.14 -16.96 3.07
N GLU A 276 0.65 -16.66 4.28
CA GLU A 276 0.92 -17.65 5.32
C GLU A 276 -0.24 -17.68 6.31
N ASP A 277 -1.02 -18.75 6.31
CA ASP A 277 -2.07 -18.97 7.32
C ASP A 277 -1.43 -19.53 8.59
N ASN A 278 -1.35 -18.72 9.64
CA ASN A 278 -0.76 -19.09 10.94
C ASN A 278 -1.46 -20.30 11.63
N ASN A 279 -2.66 -20.67 11.18
CA ASN A 279 -3.46 -21.76 11.75
C ASN A 279 -3.15 -23.13 11.15
N ARG A 280 -2.36 -23.21 10.09
CA ARG A 280 -1.90 -24.49 9.53
C ARG A 280 -0.53 -24.80 10.12
N GLY A 281 -0.38 -25.97 10.73
CA GLY A 281 0.91 -26.51 11.21
C GLY A 281 1.86 -26.70 10.02
N GLN A 282 2.48 -25.63 9.59
CA GLN A 282 3.36 -25.62 8.42
C GLN A 282 4.73 -26.20 8.79
N ILE A 283 5.19 -27.12 7.95
CA ILE A 283 6.53 -27.70 8.07
C ILE A 283 7.56 -26.61 7.72
N ARG A 284 8.40 -26.24 8.69
CA ARG A 284 9.43 -25.21 8.51
C ARG A 284 10.75 -25.77 7.95
N ASN A 285 11.01 -27.06 8.18
CA ASN A 285 12.21 -27.70 7.66
C ASN A 285 11.96 -28.17 6.22
N ILE A 286 12.60 -27.52 5.26
CA ILE A 286 12.54 -27.87 3.85
C ILE A 286 13.61 -28.95 3.59
N PRO A 287 13.23 -30.16 3.21
CA PRO A 287 14.21 -31.21 2.94
C PRO A 287 15.06 -30.87 1.72
N PRO A 288 16.38 -31.01 1.79
CA PRO A 288 17.24 -30.89 0.63
C PRO A 288 17.04 -32.10 -0.30
N ASN A 289 17.29 -31.91 -1.57
CA ASN A 289 17.37 -32.98 -2.59
C ASN A 289 16.16 -33.95 -2.57
N LYS A 290 14.97 -33.41 -2.68
CA LYS A 290 13.73 -34.16 -2.88
C LYS A 290 13.13 -33.81 -4.25
N ASP A 291 12.50 -34.81 -4.86
CA ASP A 291 11.78 -34.63 -6.09
C ASP A 291 10.60 -33.68 -5.89
N ILE A 292 10.33 -32.88 -6.91
CA ILE A 292 9.11 -32.09 -7.00
C ILE A 292 8.17 -32.79 -7.97
N GLU A 293 7.00 -33.21 -7.49
CA GLU A 293 6.00 -33.85 -8.31
C GLU A 293 4.79 -32.95 -8.48
N ILE A 294 4.33 -32.84 -9.72
CA ILE A 294 3.15 -32.09 -10.10
C ILE A 294 2.12 -33.10 -10.61
N LYS A 295 0.94 -33.12 -9.98
CA LYS A 295 -0.14 -34.07 -10.30
C LYS A 295 -1.39 -33.33 -10.72
N ASN A 296 -1.78 -33.52 -11.98
CA ASN A 296 -3.03 -33.00 -12.56
C ASN A 296 -3.24 -31.49 -12.35
N LEU A 297 -2.16 -30.69 -12.45
CA LEU A 297 -2.15 -29.29 -12.16
C LEU A 297 -2.88 -28.49 -13.24
N SER A 298 -3.88 -27.71 -12.86
CA SER A 298 -4.54 -26.74 -13.73
C SER A 298 -4.60 -25.38 -13.04
N PHE A 299 -4.39 -24.31 -13.83
CA PHE A 299 -4.38 -22.94 -13.33
C PHE A 299 -4.83 -21.94 -14.39
N SER A 300 -5.57 -20.92 -13.98
CA SER A 300 -5.92 -19.73 -14.75
C SER A 300 -5.75 -18.48 -13.88
N TYR A 301 -5.23 -17.38 -14.46
CA TYR A 301 -5.17 -16.07 -13.79
C TYR A 301 -6.55 -15.46 -13.61
N ASP A 302 -7.44 -15.69 -14.57
CA ASP A 302 -8.84 -15.27 -14.50
C ASP A 302 -9.73 -16.52 -14.40
N PRO A 303 -10.46 -16.72 -13.29
CA PRO A 303 -11.37 -17.85 -13.12
C PRO A 303 -12.51 -17.91 -14.16
N LEU A 304 -12.80 -16.79 -14.83
CA LEU A 304 -13.84 -16.69 -15.85
C LEU A 304 -13.35 -17.12 -17.25
N ASN A 305 -12.04 -17.29 -17.43
CA ASN A 305 -11.50 -17.76 -18.71
C ASN A 305 -11.77 -19.25 -18.90
N GLU A 306 -12.43 -19.59 -20.01
CA GLU A 306 -12.73 -20.98 -20.40
C GLU A 306 -11.46 -21.82 -20.66
N THR A 307 -10.38 -21.18 -21.14
CA THR A 307 -9.11 -21.86 -21.40
C THR A 307 -8.10 -21.58 -20.27
N PRO A 308 -7.74 -22.59 -19.45
CA PRO A 308 -6.75 -22.41 -18.41
C PRO A 308 -5.36 -22.16 -19.00
N THR A 309 -4.55 -21.36 -18.30
CA THR A 309 -3.15 -21.09 -18.69
C THR A 309 -2.27 -22.35 -18.60
N LEU A 310 -2.54 -23.20 -17.60
CA LEU A 310 -1.97 -24.54 -17.46
C LEU A 310 -3.11 -25.53 -17.30
N ASN A 311 -3.04 -26.63 -18.03
CA ASN A 311 -4.11 -27.62 -18.10
C ASN A 311 -3.59 -29.05 -17.93
N HIS A 312 -4.02 -29.74 -16.87
CA HIS A 312 -3.67 -31.12 -16.57
C HIS A 312 -2.16 -31.45 -16.64
N ILE A 313 -1.32 -30.56 -16.09
CA ILE A 313 0.14 -30.75 -16.03
C ILE A 313 0.47 -31.90 -15.08
N ASN A 314 1.19 -32.90 -15.59
CA ASN A 314 1.79 -34.00 -14.81
C ASN A 314 3.30 -34.00 -15.08
N LEU A 315 4.12 -33.77 -14.06
CA LEU A 315 5.56 -33.64 -14.22
C LEU A 315 6.28 -34.05 -12.93
N THR A 316 7.34 -34.82 -13.09
CA THR A 316 8.32 -35.08 -12.02
C THR A 316 9.62 -34.36 -12.34
N ILE A 317 10.10 -33.56 -11.40
CA ILE A 317 11.37 -32.85 -11.45
C ILE A 317 12.32 -33.58 -10.49
N PRO A 318 13.30 -34.34 -11.02
CA PRO A 318 14.16 -35.18 -10.20
C PRO A 318 15.11 -34.34 -9.33
N ALA A 319 15.33 -34.80 -8.11
CA ALA A 319 16.28 -34.19 -7.17
C ALA A 319 17.71 -34.20 -7.72
N GLY A 320 18.44 -33.11 -7.48
CA GLY A 320 19.85 -32.99 -7.85
C GLY A 320 20.10 -32.96 -9.37
N LYS A 321 19.06 -32.85 -10.20
CA LYS A 321 19.15 -32.82 -11.65
C LYS A 321 18.67 -31.49 -12.24
N GLN A 322 19.06 -31.24 -13.48
CA GLN A 322 18.66 -30.05 -14.22
C GLN A 322 17.48 -30.39 -15.14
N THR A 323 16.35 -29.70 -14.93
CA THR A 323 15.17 -29.78 -15.81
C THR A 323 15.05 -28.50 -16.61
N ALA A 324 15.06 -28.59 -17.94
CA ALA A 324 14.82 -27.47 -18.82
C ALA A 324 13.34 -27.45 -19.26
N ILE A 325 12.70 -26.28 -19.18
CA ILE A 325 11.33 -26.04 -19.65
C ILE A 325 11.40 -25.21 -20.92
N VAL A 326 10.91 -25.74 -22.02
CA VAL A 326 10.92 -25.09 -23.35
C VAL A 326 9.53 -25.00 -23.93
N GLY A 327 9.33 -24.10 -24.88
CA GLY A 327 8.05 -23.91 -25.57
C GLY A 327 7.93 -22.51 -26.15
N MET A 328 6.92 -22.27 -26.95
CA MET A 328 6.65 -20.95 -27.54
C MET A 328 6.35 -19.89 -26.47
N SER A 329 6.49 -18.61 -26.81
CA SER A 329 6.05 -17.53 -25.94
C SER A 329 4.55 -17.67 -25.63
N GLY A 330 4.15 -17.43 -24.38
CA GLY A 330 2.76 -17.60 -23.93
C GLY A 330 2.31 -19.05 -23.67
N SER A 331 3.19 -20.05 -23.77
CA SER A 331 2.82 -21.46 -23.52
C SER A 331 2.59 -21.82 -22.03
N GLY A 332 2.89 -20.91 -21.08
CA GLY A 332 2.70 -21.15 -19.64
C GLY A 332 3.96 -21.44 -18.83
N LYS A 333 5.17 -21.35 -19.40
CA LYS A 333 6.46 -21.66 -18.73
C LYS A 333 6.67 -20.86 -17.46
N THR A 334 6.64 -19.52 -17.56
CA THR A 334 6.78 -18.61 -16.42
C THR A 334 5.69 -18.83 -15.37
N THR A 335 4.47 -19.15 -15.81
CA THR A 335 3.35 -19.47 -14.91
C THR A 335 3.65 -20.73 -14.10
N LEU A 336 4.20 -21.78 -14.74
CA LEU A 336 4.59 -22.99 -14.03
C LEU A 336 5.66 -22.73 -12.99
N VAL A 337 6.69 -21.93 -13.31
CA VAL A 337 7.73 -21.50 -12.34
C VAL A 337 7.10 -20.73 -11.18
N LYS A 338 6.21 -19.77 -11.44
CA LYS A 338 5.51 -19.01 -10.38
C LYS A 338 4.69 -19.91 -9.46
N MET A 339 4.07 -20.97 -10.00
CA MET A 339 3.33 -21.93 -9.19
C MET A 339 4.24 -22.82 -8.34
N LEU A 340 5.39 -23.26 -8.88
CA LEU A 340 6.42 -23.98 -8.12
C LEU A 340 7.00 -23.15 -6.98
N LEU A 341 7.07 -21.84 -7.15
CA LEU A 341 7.48 -20.88 -6.10
C LEU A 341 6.34 -20.54 -5.11
N GLY A 342 5.15 -21.10 -5.31
CA GLY A 342 4.00 -20.88 -4.46
C GLY A 342 3.43 -19.47 -4.51
N PHE A 343 3.57 -18.75 -5.65
CA PHE A 343 2.94 -17.42 -5.81
C PHE A 343 1.44 -17.52 -5.99
N TYR A 344 0.98 -18.61 -6.58
CA TYR A 344 -0.44 -18.90 -6.82
C TYR A 344 -0.78 -20.32 -6.35
N PRO A 345 -1.92 -20.50 -5.69
CA PRO A 345 -2.41 -21.84 -5.40
C PRO A 345 -2.96 -22.51 -6.69
N PRO A 346 -2.80 -23.82 -6.88
CA PRO A 346 -3.40 -24.54 -7.98
C PRO A 346 -4.93 -24.48 -7.92
N ALA A 347 -5.58 -24.30 -9.07
CA ALA A 347 -7.03 -24.39 -9.19
C ALA A 347 -7.51 -25.84 -9.08
N LYS A 348 -6.75 -26.77 -9.70
CA LYS A 348 -6.93 -28.23 -9.59
C LYS A 348 -5.57 -28.90 -9.50
N GLY A 349 -5.53 -30.09 -8.90
CA GLY A 349 -4.30 -30.85 -8.74
C GLY A 349 -3.47 -30.37 -7.56
N GLU A 350 -2.23 -30.83 -7.49
CA GLU A 350 -1.31 -30.52 -6.39
C GLU A 350 0.14 -30.51 -6.86
N ILE A 351 0.97 -29.82 -6.08
CA ILE A 351 2.42 -29.83 -6.18
C ILE A 351 2.94 -30.44 -4.88
N THR A 352 3.76 -31.48 -4.97
CA THR A 352 4.36 -32.14 -3.80
C THR A 352 5.88 -32.04 -3.82
N LEU A 353 6.48 -31.94 -2.65
CA LEU A 353 7.92 -31.96 -2.43
C LEU A 353 8.24 -33.18 -1.53
N GLY A 354 8.92 -34.18 -2.10
CA GLY A 354 9.19 -35.42 -1.38
C GLY A 354 7.93 -36.13 -0.89
N GLY A 355 6.83 -36.13 -1.67
CA GLY A 355 5.54 -36.72 -1.34
C GLY A 355 4.62 -35.89 -0.43
N ILE A 356 5.08 -34.76 0.06
CA ILE A 356 4.28 -33.85 0.92
C ILE A 356 3.82 -32.64 0.08
N ASN A 357 2.53 -32.31 0.15
CA ASN A 357 1.98 -31.16 -0.58
C ASN A 357 2.71 -29.86 -0.19
N LEU A 358 3.10 -29.06 -1.19
CA LEU A 358 3.84 -27.82 -1.01
C LEU A 358 3.11 -26.81 -0.11
N ASN A 359 1.78 -26.83 -0.11
CA ASN A 359 0.96 -25.98 0.76
C ASN A 359 1.10 -26.34 2.26
N ASN A 360 1.64 -27.49 2.61
CA ASN A 360 1.91 -27.88 3.99
C ASN A 360 3.25 -27.37 4.51
N TYR A 361 4.12 -26.91 3.62
CA TYR A 361 5.36 -26.25 3.99
C TYR A 361 5.14 -24.75 4.22
N ASN A 362 5.98 -24.16 5.08
CA ASN A 362 6.03 -22.72 5.23
C ASN A 362 6.62 -22.10 3.96
N ILE A 363 5.82 -21.33 3.23
CA ILE A 363 6.17 -20.81 1.92
C ILE A 363 7.38 -19.84 1.97
N ARG A 364 7.54 -19.11 3.05
CA ARG A 364 8.70 -18.23 3.27
C ARG A 364 9.99 -19.04 3.44
N GLN A 365 9.93 -20.16 4.17
CA GLN A 365 11.08 -21.07 4.32
C GLN A 365 11.39 -21.78 3.00
N TRP A 366 10.37 -22.17 2.25
CA TRP A 366 10.53 -22.68 0.88
C TRP A 366 11.32 -21.70 0.01
N ARG A 367 10.83 -20.47 -0.12
CA ARG A 367 11.47 -19.42 -0.92
C ARG A 367 12.87 -19.03 -0.42
N LYS A 368 13.18 -19.20 0.88
CA LYS A 368 14.54 -19.02 1.40
C LYS A 368 15.51 -20.08 0.87
N LYS A 369 15.03 -21.31 0.66
CA LYS A 369 15.83 -22.41 0.11
C LYS A 369 15.86 -22.43 -1.42
N CYS A 370 15.16 -21.50 -2.07
CA CYS A 370 15.13 -21.33 -3.52
C CYS A 370 16.02 -20.16 -3.96
N GLY A 371 16.90 -20.41 -4.93
CA GLY A 371 17.57 -19.38 -5.72
C GLY A 371 16.69 -19.03 -6.92
N ILE A 372 16.34 -17.76 -7.08
CA ILE A 372 15.32 -17.36 -8.07
C ILE A 372 15.87 -16.22 -8.90
N VAL A 373 15.86 -16.39 -10.23
CA VAL A 373 16.08 -15.32 -11.20
C VAL A 373 14.90 -15.31 -12.15
N MET A 374 14.05 -14.28 -12.02
CA MET A 374 12.89 -14.09 -12.91
C MET A 374 13.28 -13.19 -14.08
N GLN A 375 12.53 -13.27 -15.17
CA GLN A 375 12.72 -12.48 -16.38
C GLN A 375 12.73 -10.97 -16.06
N ASP A 376 11.76 -10.49 -15.27
CA ASP A 376 11.62 -9.10 -14.85
C ASP A 376 12.11 -8.90 -13.40
N GLY A 377 13.38 -9.25 -13.14
CA GLY A 377 13.95 -9.11 -11.81
C GLY A 377 14.14 -7.64 -11.39
N PHE A 378 13.81 -7.31 -10.15
CA PHE A 378 13.87 -5.95 -9.61
C PHE A 378 15.19 -5.65 -8.90
N ILE A 379 15.77 -4.49 -9.20
CA ILE A 379 16.94 -3.93 -8.52
C ILE A 379 16.47 -2.81 -7.60
N PHE A 380 16.76 -2.95 -6.31
CA PHE A 380 16.42 -1.93 -5.30
C PHE A 380 17.37 -0.74 -5.38
N SER A 381 16.91 0.45 -5.03
CA SER A 381 17.76 1.64 -4.85
C SER A 381 18.61 1.50 -3.59
N ASP A 382 19.64 0.65 -3.66
CA ASP A 382 20.54 0.27 -2.58
C ASP A 382 21.95 0.01 -3.12
N SER A 383 22.90 -0.32 -2.27
CA SER A 383 24.23 -0.75 -2.66
C SER A 383 24.19 -2.05 -3.48
N ILE A 384 25.25 -2.34 -4.24
CA ILE A 384 25.38 -3.62 -4.94
C ILE A 384 25.36 -4.78 -3.94
N ALA A 385 26.07 -4.64 -2.81
CA ALA A 385 26.05 -5.63 -1.74
C ALA A 385 24.62 -5.85 -1.19
N GLY A 386 23.85 -4.79 -0.90
CA GLY A 386 22.46 -4.86 -0.46
C GLY A 386 21.55 -5.51 -1.50
N ASN A 387 21.82 -5.34 -2.80
CA ASN A 387 21.09 -6.00 -3.87
C ASN A 387 21.44 -7.48 -4.05
N ILE A 388 22.68 -7.89 -3.79
CA ILE A 388 23.08 -9.31 -3.85
C ILE A 388 22.60 -10.06 -2.60
N ALA A 389 22.65 -9.43 -1.42
CA ALA A 389 22.27 -9.99 -0.13
C ALA A 389 21.10 -9.25 0.52
N PRO A 390 19.89 -9.20 -0.12
CA PRO A 390 18.78 -8.41 0.40
C PRO A 390 18.26 -8.96 1.73
N GLY A 391 18.11 -8.06 2.72
CA GLY A 391 17.58 -8.40 4.04
C GLY A 391 18.55 -9.14 4.97
N VAL A 392 19.85 -9.11 4.67
CA VAL A 392 20.91 -9.63 5.52
C VAL A 392 21.57 -8.46 6.25
N GLU A 393 21.56 -8.47 7.59
CA GLU A 393 22.17 -7.40 8.41
C GLU A 393 23.70 -7.45 8.34
N HIS A 394 24.29 -8.65 8.40
CA HIS A 394 25.73 -8.87 8.30
C HIS A 394 26.05 -9.66 7.06
N ILE A 395 26.52 -8.97 6.03
CA ILE A 395 26.84 -9.56 4.74
C ILE A 395 28.19 -10.28 4.84
N ASP A 396 28.20 -11.58 4.52
CA ASP A 396 29.44 -12.36 4.39
C ASP A 396 30.18 -11.92 3.11
N THR A 397 31.35 -11.33 3.30
CA THR A 397 32.16 -10.75 2.21
C THR A 397 32.73 -11.81 1.28
N GLU A 398 33.10 -12.98 1.81
CA GLU A 398 33.65 -14.07 1.00
C GLU A 398 32.57 -14.68 0.11
N LEU A 399 31.40 -14.93 0.69
CA LEU A 399 30.24 -15.43 -0.04
C LEU A 399 29.74 -14.41 -1.08
N LEU A 400 29.80 -13.11 -0.75
CA LEU A 400 29.44 -12.02 -1.65
C LEU A 400 30.35 -12.00 -2.88
N ARG A 401 31.67 -12.07 -2.69
CA ARG A 401 32.65 -12.15 -3.77
C ARG A 401 32.51 -13.44 -4.59
N TYR A 402 32.30 -14.56 -3.91
CA TYR A 402 32.04 -15.83 -4.59
C TYR A 402 30.80 -15.72 -5.51
N ALA A 403 29.71 -15.18 -5.02
CA ALA A 403 28.50 -15.00 -5.80
C ALA A 403 28.70 -14.07 -7.00
N ALA A 404 29.42 -12.97 -6.81
CA ALA A 404 29.78 -12.04 -7.90
C ALA A 404 30.68 -12.69 -8.95
N ARG A 405 31.60 -13.55 -8.52
CA ARG A 405 32.52 -14.32 -9.41
C ARG A 405 31.77 -15.34 -10.26
N ILE A 406 30.82 -16.07 -9.66
CA ILE A 406 29.96 -17.00 -10.41
C ILE A 406 29.11 -16.24 -11.44
N ALA A 407 28.54 -15.11 -11.06
CA ALA A 407 27.75 -14.25 -11.94
C ALA A 407 28.57 -13.45 -12.96
N ASN A 408 29.91 -13.61 -12.97
CA ASN A 408 30.85 -12.91 -13.84
C ASN A 408 30.71 -11.37 -13.81
N ILE A 409 30.51 -10.80 -12.59
CA ILE A 409 30.33 -9.35 -12.40
C ILE A 409 31.35 -8.74 -11.43
N GLU A 410 32.23 -9.55 -10.81
CA GLU A 410 33.22 -9.12 -9.81
C GLU A 410 34.13 -8.01 -10.36
N GLU A 411 34.74 -8.22 -11.52
CA GLU A 411 35.63 -7.24 -12.15
C GLU A 411 34.96 -5.89 -12.40
N TYR A 412 33.69 -5.91 -12.85
CA TYR A 412 32.92 -4.69 -13.04
C TYR A 412 32.69 -3.99 -11.71
N ILE A 413 32.31 -4.73 -10.66
CA ILE A 413 32.06 -4.15 -9.33
C ILE A 413 33.36 -3.52 -8.78
N GLU A 414 34.50 -4.21 -8.91
CA GLU A 414 35.81 -3.72 -8.44
C GLU A 414 36.33 -2.51 -9.24
N SER A 415 35.91 -2.35 -10.50
CA SER A 415 36.21 -1.17 -11.30
C SER A 415 35.47 0.10 -10.85
N LEU A 416 34.43 -0.03 -10.04
CA LEU A 416 33.65 1.11 -9.55
C LEU A 416 34.36 1.78 -8.35
N PRO A 417 34.30 3.12 -8.21
CA PRO A 417 35.01 3.84 -7.14
C PRO A 417 34.67 3.39 -5.73
N MET A 418 33.42 2.95 -5.49
CA MET A 418 32.94 2.46 -4.19
C MET A 418 32.78 0.93 -4.15
N GLY A 419 33.17 0.21 -5.20
CA GLY A 419 33.05 -1.24 -5.29
C GLY A 419 31.63 -1.73 -4.95
N TYR A 420 31.54 -2.70 -4.04
CA TYR A 420 30.27 -3.28 -3.57
C TYR A 420 29.35 -2.29 -2.84
N ASN A 421 29.87 -1.16 -2.34
CA ASN A 421 29.08 -0.11 -1.69
C ASN A 421 28.48 0.90 -2.68
N THR A 422 28.73 0.74 -3.98
CA THR A 422 28.16 1.60 -5.02
C THR A 422 26.63 1.46 -5.01
N LYS A 423 25.91 2.58 -4.82
CA LYS A 423 24.46 2.63 -4.95
C LYS A 423 24.05 2.45 -6.40
N ILE A 424 23.07 1.58 -6.63
CA ILE A 424 22.48 1.25 -7.92
C ILE A 424 20.95 1.39 -7.86
N GLY A 425 20.28 1.30 -8.99
CA GLY A 425 18.83 1.46 -9.08
C GLY A 425 18.43 2.86 -9.60
N GLN A 426 17.22 3.29 -9.31
CA GLN A 426 16.68 4.58 -9.84
C GLN A 426 17.42 5.81 -9.32
N GLU A 427 17.98 5.74 -8.11
CA GLU A 427 18.69 6.86 -7.46
C GLU A 427 20.21 6.70 -7.49
N GLY A 428 20.72 5.69 -8.18
CA GLY A 428 22.13 5.34 -8.18
C GLY A 428 22.75 5.23 -9.57
N HIS A 429 23.91 4.54 -9.62
CA HIS A 429 24.59 4.28 -10.87
C HIS A 429 23.74 3.43 -11.82
N GLY A 430 23.58 3.89 -13.05
CA GLY A 430 22.83 3.18 -14.08
C GLY A 430 23.50 1.85 -14.45
N LEU A 431 22.70 0.80 -14.56
CA LEU A 431 23.18 -0.52 -14.98
C LEU A 431 22.66 -0.87 -16.36
N SER A 432 23.49 -1.52 -17.17
CA SER A 432 23.02 -2.18 -18.39
C SER A 432 22.09 -3.35 -18.03
N GLN A 433 21.25 -3.77 -18.97
CA GLN A 433 20.35 -4.92 -18.75
C GLN A 433 21.10 -6.20 -18.39
N GLY A 434 22.28 -6.43 -19.04
CA GLY A 434 23.14 -7.57 -18.72
C GLY A 434 23.78 -7.47 -17.33
N GLN A 435 24.15 -6.27 -16.86
CA GLN A 435 24.66 -6.07 -15.50
C GLN A 435 23.57 -6.30 -14.45
N LYS A 436 22.33 -5.82 -14.69
CA LYS A 436 21.18 -6.12 -13.82
C LYS A 436 20.99 -7.63 -13.69
N GLN A 437 20.99 -8.34 -14.80
CA GLN A 437 20.77 -9.78 -14.82
C GLN A 437 21.87 -10.53 -14.06
N ARG A 438 23.14 -10.12 -14.20
CA ARG A 438 24.26 -10.68 -13.45
C ARG A 438 24.15 -10.45 -11.94
N ILE A 439 23.68 -9.28 -11.50
CA ILE A 439 23.39 -9.01 -10.07
C ILE A 439 22.28 -9.93 -9.57
N LEU A 440 21.23 -10.17 -10.35
CA LEU A 440 20.15 -11.10 -9.97
C LEU A 440 20.64 -12.55 -9.87
N ILE A 441 21.55 -12.96 -10.76
CA ILE A 441 22.22 -14.27 -10.66
C ILE A 441 23.07 -14.33 -9.39
N ALA A 442 23.89 -13.31 -9.10
CA ALA A 442 24.68 -13.24 -7.87
C ALA A 442 23.78 -13.32 -6.62
N ARG A 443 22.61 -12.63 -6.62
CA ARG A 443 21.59 -12.73 -5.56
C ARG A 443 21.10 -14.16 -5.35
N ALA A 444 20.85 -14.89 -6.41
CA ALA A 444 20.42 -16.28 -6.33
C ALA A 444 21.52 -17.20 -5.79
N VAL A 445 22.77 -16.99 -6.22
CA VAL A 445 23.95 -17.76 -5.78
C VAL A 445 24.25 -17.50 -4.30
N TYR A 446 24.20 -16.24 -3.84
CA TYR A 446 24.47 -15.84 -2.45
C TYR A 446 23.60 -16.56 -1.42
N LYS A 447 22.39 -16.95 -1.80
CA LYS A 447 21.49 -17.71 -0.92
C LYS A 447 21.91 -19.14 -0.63
N GLU A 448 22.88 -19.69 -1.35
CA GLU A 448 23.26 -21.11 -1.30
C GLU A 448 22.04 -22.06 -1.38
N PRO A 449 21.23 -21.94 -2.41
CA PRO A 449 19.95 -22.63 -2.49
C PRO A 449 20.12 -24.13 -2.75
N HIS A 450 19.11 -24.91 -2.31
CA HIS A 450 18.98 -26.33 -2.69
C HIS A 450 18.19 -26.47 -4.01
N TYR A 451 17.27 -25.57 -4.28
CA TYR A 451 16.41 -25.52 -5.47
C TYR A 451 16.66 -24.22 -6.23
N ILE A 452 16.79 -24.29 -7.52
CA ILE A 452 17.13 -23.13 -8.35
C ILE A 452 16.13 -22.99 -9.49
N PHE A 453 15.62 -21.77 -9.66
CA PHE A 453 14.66 -21.41 -10.69
C PHE A 453 15.20 -20.26 -11.53
N PHE A 454 15.50 -20.53 -12.79
CA PHE A 454 15.94 -19.53 -13.76
C PHE A 454 14.86 -19.37 -14.84
N ASP A 455 14.25 -18.21 -14.90
CA ASP A 455 13.30 -17.83 -15.93
C ASP A 455 13.95 -16.83 -16.88
N GLU A 456 14.41 -17.34 -18.03
CA GLU A 456 15.11 -16.54 -19.06
C GLU A 456 16.33 -15.75 -18.52
N ALA A 457 17.04 -16.31 -17.56
CA ALA A 457 18.09 -15.63 -16.80
C ALA A 457 19.31 -15.18 -17.62
N THR A 458 19.42 -15.56 -18.90
CA THR A 458 20.59 -15.23 -19.76
C THR A 458 20.22 -14.43 -21.02
N ASN A 459 18.96 -14.11 -21.24
CA ASN A 459 18.51 -13.48 -22.49
C ASN A 459 19.16 -12.12 -22.81
N ALA A 460 19.48 -11.33 -21.78
CA ALA A 460 20.09 -10.01 -21.95
C ALA A 460 21.62 -10.03 -21.97
N LEU A 461 22.24 -11.23 -21.99
CA LEU A 461 23.69 -11.39 -22.03
C LEU A 461 24.19 -11.54 -23.47
N ASP A 462 25.36 -10.97 -23.76
CA ASP A 462 26.07 -11.23 -24.97
C ASP A 462 26.65 -12.68 -24.98
N ALA A 463 26.90 -13.24 -26.16
CA ALA A 463 27.25 -14.65 -26.31
C ALA A 463 28.51 -15.08 -25.54
N ASN A 464 29.50 -14.19 -25.38
CA ASN A 464 30.73 -14.49 -24.65
C ASN A 464 30.50 -14.53 -23.13
N ASN A 465 29.80 -13.53 -22.60
CA ASN A 465 29.42 -13.49 -21.19
C ASN A 465 28.49 -14.65 -20.85
N GLU A 466 27.54 -14.98 -21.72
CA GLU A 466 26.64 -16.12 -21.51
C GLU A 466 27.42 -17.43 -21.37
N ARG A 467 28.34 -17.75 -22.30
CA ARG A 467 29.14 -18.97 -22.21
C ARG A 467 29.94 -19.03 -20.92
N THR A 468 30.58 -17.91 -20.54
CA THR A 468 31.38 -17.84 -19.32
C THR A 468 30.55 -18.04 -18.08
N ILE A 469 29.38 -17.38 -18.00
CA ILE A 469 28.47 -17.51 -16.88
C ILE A 469 27.88 -18.91 -16.81
N MET A 470 27.45 -19.48 -17.94
CA MET A 470 26.90 -20.84 -17.97
C MET A 470 27.93 -21.88 -17.52
N SER A 471 29.18 -21.81 -17.95
CA SER A 471 30.21 -22.74 -17.48
C SER A 471 30.51 -22.64 -15.98
N LYS A 472 30.43 -21.42 -15.41
CA LYS A 472 30.56 -21.20 -13.96
C LYS A 472 29.32 -21.69 -13.21
N LEU A 473 28.14 -21.43 -13.77
CA LEU A 473 26.86 -21.88 -13.21
C LEU A 473 26.71 -23.40 -13.25
N GLU A 474 27.12 -24.09 -14.31
CA GLU A 474 27.07 -25.55 -14.38
C GLU A 474 27.78 -26.20 -13.19
N LYS A 475 28.95 -25.69 -12.80
CA LYS A 475 29.68 -26.17 -11.62
C LYS A 475 28.90 -25.88 -10.32
N PHE A 476 28.26 -24.71 -10.24
CA PHE A 476 27.45 -24.33 -9.07
C PHE A 476 26.16 -25.14 -8.97
N LEU A 477 25.58 -25.54 -10.11
CA LEU A 477 24.32 -26.29 -10.19
C LEU A 477 24.50 -27.79 -9.91
N GLN A 478 25.73 -28.33 -9.97
CA GLN A 478 25.99 -29.75 -9.72
C GLN A 478 25.43 -30.20 -8.37
N GLY A 479 24.63 -31.26 -8.37
CA GLY A 479 23.98 -31.82 -7.17
C GLY A 479 22.82 -31.00 -6.63
N LYS A 480 22.41 -29.90 -7.27
CA LYS A 480 21.25 -29.09 -6.91
C LYS A 480 20.10 -29.35 -7.88
N THR A 481 18.88 -29.26 -7.37
CA THR A 481 17.69 -29.37 -8.24
C THR A 481 17.48 -28.04 -8.95
N SER A 482 17.62 -28.01 -10.27
CA SER A 482 17.50 -26.78 -11.06
C SER A 482 16.42 -26.87 -12.13
N ILE A 483 15.62 -25.82 -12.22
CA ILE A 483 14.58 -25.63 -13.22
C ILE A 483 14.94 -24.39 -14.04
N ILE A 484 15.15 -24.59 -15.35
CA ILE A 484 15.60 -23.52 -16.24
C ILE A 484 14.59 -23.37 -17.37
N VAL A 485 13.91 -22.24 -17.42
CA VAL A 485 13.13 -21.83 -18.59
C VAL A 485 14.10 -21.21 -19.59
N ALA A 486 14.26 -21.85 -20.71
CA ALA A 486 15.26 -21.44 -21.70
C ALA A 486 14.63 -21.25 -23.09
N HIS A 487 15.13 -20.23 -23.77
CA HIS A 487 14.85 -19.96 -25.17
C HIS A 487 16.07 -20.27 -26.07
N ARG A 488 17.24 -20.56 -25.48
CA ARG A 488 18.47 -20.84 -26.25
C ARG A 488 18.85 -22.30 -26.14
N LEU A 489 19.20 -22.88 -27.28
CA LEU A 489 19.60 -24.29 -27.40
C LEU A 489 20.84 -24.63 -26.56
N SER A 490 21.79 -23.70 -26.43
CA SER A 490 23.00 -23.85 -25.60
C SER A 490 22.67 -24.20 -24.14
N THR A 491 21.61 -23.62 -23.59
CA THR A 491 21.18 -23.83 -22.21
C THR A 491 20.40 -25.14 -22.03
N VAL A 492 19.68 -25.59 -23.06
CA VAL A 492 18.78 -26.75 -22.99
C VAL A 492 19.52 -28.06 -23.24
N ARG A 493 20.55 -28.05 -24.10
CA ARG A 493 21.22 -29.26 -24.59
C ARG A 493 21.84 -30.14 -23.49
N HIS A 494 22.28 -29.52 -22.40
CA HIS A 494 22.94 -30.21 -21.29
C HIS A 494 22.00 -30.56 -20.14
N ALA A 495 20.69 -30.29 -20.26
CA ALA A 495 19.72 -30.63 -19.24
C ALA A 495 19.48 -32.14 -19.18
N ASP A 496 19.38 -32.68 -17.96
CA ASP A 496 19.07 -34.09 -17.71
C ASP A 496 17.63 -34.45 -18.15
N ASN A 497 16.72 -33.48 -18.10
CA ASN A 497 15.34 -33.63 -18.52
C ASN A 497 14.85 -32.37 -19.21
N ILE A 498 14.21 -32.51 -20.35
CA ILE A 498 13.63 -31.42 -21.12
C ILE A 498 12.12 -31.63 -21.15
N VAL A 499 11.38 -30.59 -20.80
CA VAL A 499 9.90 -30.54 -20.78
C VAL A 499 9.43 -29.52 -21.79
N VAL A 500 8.70 -29.97 -22.78
CA VAL A 500 8.12 -29.10 -23.83
C VAL A 500 6.68 -28.75 -23.46
N ILE A 501 6.41 -27.46 -23.27
CA ILE A 501 5.06 -26.97 -23.00
C ILE A 501 4.50 -26.29 -24.24
N GLU A 502 3.33 -26.76 -24.70
CA GLU A 502 2.56 -26.17 -25.78
C GLU A 502 1.12 -25.91 -25.33
N LYS A 503 0.65 -24.65 -25.46
CA LYS A 503 -0.73 -24.24 -25.10
C LYS A 503 -1.18 -24.72 -23.70
N GLY A 504 -0.29 -24.62 -22.72
CA GLY A 504 -0.58 -24.97 -21.34
C GLY A 504 -0.58 -26.46 -21.00
N ILE A 505 -0.15 -27.33 -21.90
CA ILE A 505 -0.02 -28.79 -21.67
C ILE A 505 1.42 -29.25 -21.91
N ILE A 506 1.84 -30.31 -21.23
CA ILE A 506 3.11 -30.97 -21.55
C ILE A 506 2.92 -31.83 -22.83
N ALA A 507 3.65 -31.42 -23.87
CA ALA A 507 3.58 -32.11 -25.16
C ALA A 507 4.64 -33.22 -25.28
N GLU A 508 5.86 -32.96 -24.79
CA GLU A 508 6.98 -33.90 -24.88
C GLU A 508 7.87 -33.80 -23.63
N THR A 509 8.45 -34.91 -23.22
CA THR A 509 9.47 -35.00 -22.19
C THR A 509 10.58 -35.99 -22.59
N GLY A 510 11.83 -35.72 -22.24
CA GLY A 510 12.96 -36.59 -22.52
C GLY A 510 14.29 -35.82 -22.52
N THR A 511 15.35 -36.50 -22.92
CA THR A 511 16.67 -35.90 -23.13
C THR A 511 16.75 -35.20 -24.49
N HIS A 512 17.78 -34.39 -24.73
CA HIS A 512 18.00 -33.74 -26.02
C HIS A 512 18.05 -34.73 -27.17
N GLU A 513 18.77 -35.83 -27.02
CA GLU A 513 18.95 -36.85 -28.05
C GLU A 513 17.62 -37.57 -28.36
N GLU A 514 16.86 -37.96 -27.33
CA GLU A 514 15.56 -38.60 -27.48
C GLU A 514 14.56 -37.72 -28.22
N LEU A 515 14.50 -36.42 -27.85
CA LEU A 515 13.53 -35.48 -28.42
C LEU A 515 13.89 -35.09 -29.88
N ILE A 516 15.19 -35.01 -30.21
CA ILE A 516 15.65 -34.80 -31.59
C ILE A 516 15.30 -36.01 -32.46
N ALA A 517 15.48 -37.25 -31.95
CA ALA A 517 15.13 -38.47 -32.65
C ALA A 517 13.62 -38.60 -32.95
N LYS A 518 12.76 -38.11 -32.04
CA LYS A 518 11.31 -38.09 -32.19
C LYS A 518 10.81 -37.17 -33.31
N LYS A 519 11.62 -36.18 -33.73
CA LYS A 519 11.27 -35.16 -34.75
C LYS A 519 9.95 -34.42 -34.46
N GLY A 520 9.61 -34.25 -33.19
CA GLY A 520 8.38 -33.62 -32.72
C GLY A 520 8.44 -32.10 -32.62
N ILE A 521 7.75 -31.56 -31.60
CA ILE A 521 7.66 -30.12 -31.35
C ILE A 521 9.05 -29.57 -30.93
N TYR A 522 9.77 -30.30 -30.08
CA TYR A 522 11.12 -29.93 -29.69
C TYR A 522 12.06 -29.79 -30.89
N TYR A 523 12.03 -30.76 -31.78
CA TYR A 523 12.86 -30.71 -33.00
C TYR A 523 12.55 -29.47 -33.85
N ARG A 524 11.26 -29.12 -34.00
CA ARG A 524 10.88 -27.89 -34.72
C ARG A 524 11.38 -26.63 -34.06
N LEU A 525 11.31 -26.55 -32.71
CA LEU A 525 11.85 -25.41 -31.94
C LEU A 525 13.37 -25.25 -32.13
N VAL A 526 14.10 -26.37 -32.08
CA VAL A 526 15.55 -26.39 -32.28
C VAL A 526 15.93 -26.00 -33.71
N LYS A 527 15.23 -26.57 -34.71
CA LYS A 527 15.47 -26.29 -36.13
C LYS A 527 15.29 -24.77 -36.42
N ASN A 528 14.23 -24.17 -35.94
CA ASN A 528 13.98 -22.76 -36.13
C ASN A 528 15.03 -21.86 -35.49
N GLN A 529 15.74 -22.33 -34.44
CA GLN A 529 16.84 -21.59 -33.81
C GLN A 529 18.19 -21.74 -34.54
N LEU A 530 18.38 -22.82 -35.27
CA LEU A 530 19.60 -23.08 -36.02
C LEU A 530 19.57 -22.44 -37.43
N GLU A 531 18.40 -22.10 -37.94
CA GLU A 531 18.19 -21.41 -39.22
C GLU A 531 18.22 -19.88 -39.11
N LEU A 532 18.40 -19.32 -37.90
CA LEU A 532 18.64 -17.91 -37.59
C LEU A 532 20.11 -17.68 -37.22
#